data_6547c1dc231d45fe60e4213d3e9cd882
#
_entry.id   6547c1dc231d45fe60e4213d3e9cd882
#
_cell.length_a   1.000
_cell.length_b   1.000
_cell.length_c   1.000
_cell.angle_alpha   90.00
_cell.angle_beta   90.00
_cell.angle_gamma   90.00
#
_symmetry.space_group_name_H-M   'P 1'
#
loop_
_entity.id
_entity.type
_entity.pdbx_description
1 polymer ?
#
loop_
_entity_poly.entity_id
_entity_poly.type
_entity_poly.pdbx_seq_one_letter_code
_entity_poly.pdbx_strand_id
1 'polypeptide(L)'
;MIFTAICGSIFSLLADMPRDYYPNSLEGKNGAELKTELHNLLKNHTRLPYGSRDYNRIACTWTVFKKSDVRPNGKVWDMYSNNSYSFSSGATKGMNIEHSVPKSWWVDAANYNGTNALTRFKYDGSYDLHHLTPSDADANMAKSNYPLGVVDSPSFDNGVTKVGTGQANGRATNLFEPADEYKGDFARMYLYFVTCYQDYSWKSSALSMFAQNSYPTLNAYGQSLLLKWHRQDPVSQKEIDRNNAVYSFQGNRNPFIDYPNMVEYIWGDSTNYEFSFSGQSTSAPSISISNDKIEFGYIGTETSKDKEIYIKGKNLTTDITAKLLNNDSGDFSLGMSNLPAHELNTTGTNLAITFSPRSIGTRNVTLRLSSDELSAPVDITISGTVLLSDASYLRIIDIKSTYKKSDEPVRLMLNMNLDTQWTVDGKPATHLTHSRLLTEQARCVDKSANKNYYQS
;
A
#
# COMPACT_ATOMS: atom_id res chain seq x y z
N MET A 1 -0.26 14.28 30.41
CA MET A 1 -0.41 13.05 31.16
C MET A 1 0.24 11.95 30.34
N ILE A 2 1.44 11.69 30.63
CA ILE A 2 2.38 10.58 30.48
C ILE A 2 1.98 9.46 29.50
N PHE A 3 2.56 9.50 28.30
CA PHE A 3 2.76 8.35 27.42
C PHE A 3 4.15 7.75 27.72
N THR A 4 4.23 6.92 28.71
CA THR A 4 5.42 6.13 29.01
C THR A 4 4.96 4.75 29.47
N ALA A 5 4.80 3.82 28.54
CA ALA A 5 4.83 2.37 28.81
C ALA A 5 4.43 1.52 27.58
N ILE A 6 5.14 1.60 26.46
CA ILE A 6 5.01 0.58 25.39
C ILE A 6 6.39 0.04 24.95
N CYS A 7 7.49 0.56 25.48
CA CYS A 7 8.84 0.11 25.05
C CYS A 7 9.36 -1.15 25.78
N GLY A 8 8.63 -1.68 26.78
CA GLY A 8 9.10 -2.82 27.59
C GLY A 8 8.65 -4.20 27.10
N SER A 9 7.65 -4.29 26.21
CA SER A 9 7.05 -5.57 25.83
C SER A 9 7.70 -6.23 24.59
N ILE A 10 8.38 -5.45 23.75
CA ILE A 10 8.98 -5.97 22.51
C ILE A 10 10.21 -6.84 22.78
N PHE A 11 10.98 -6.55 23.82
CA PHE A 11 12.19 -7.32 24.14
C PHE A 11 11.94 -8.70 24.74
N SER A 12 10.79 -8.96 25.34
CA SER A 12 10.45 -10.27 25.90
C SER A 12 9.90 -11.25 24.84
N LEU A 13 9.30 -10.76 23.78
CA LEU A 13 8.77 -11.53 22.67
C LEU A 13 9.85 -12.21 21.80
N LEU A 14 11.06 -11.64 21.74
CA LEU A 14 12.16 -12.12 20.91
C LEU A 14 13.09 -13.13 21.63
N ALA A 15 12.87 -13.41 22.92
CA ALA A 15 13.81 -14.21 23.73
C ALA A 15 14.00 -15.65 23.25
N ASP A 16 12.97 -16.25 22.61
CA ASP A 16 12.99 -17.63 22.10
C ASP A 16 13.11 -17.72 20.56
N MET A 17 13.13 -16.60 19.86
CA MET A 17 13.31 -16.59 18.42
C MET A 17 14.79 -16.73 18.06
N PRO A 18 15.17 -17.62 17.12
CA PRO A 18 16.55 -17.70 16.63
C PRO A 18 16.98 -16.35 16.02
N ARG A 19 18.14 -15.84 16.43
CA ARG A 19 18.63 -14.50 16.06
C ARG A 19 18.70 -14.26 14.56
N ASP A 20 18.96 -15.29 13.77
CA ASP A 20 19.19 -15.20 12.33
C ASP A 20 18.07 -15.86 11.51
N TYR A 21 16.88 -16.07 12.11
CA TYR A 21 15.78 -16.71 11.38
C TYR A 21 15.22 -15.81 10.28
N TYR A 22 15.04 -14.53 10.55
CA TYR A 22 14.56 -13.57 9.56
C TYR A 22 15.74 -12.89 8.86
N PRO A 23 15.88 -13.03 7.51
CA PRO A 23 16.99 -12.47 6.79
C PRO A 23 16.87 -10.94 6.65
N ASN A 24 18.01 -10.25 6.60
CA ASN A 24 18.07 -8.81 6.37
C ASN A 24 17.45 -8.38 5.02
N SER A 25 17.22 -9.33 4.09
CA SER A 25 16.56 -9.05 2.82
C SER A 25 15.09 -8.62 2.97
N LEU A 26 14.49 -8.74 4.16
CA LEU A 26 13.18 -8.20 4.48
C LEU A 26 13.19 -6.69 4.73
N GLU A 27 14.34 -6.14 5.20
CA GLU A 27 14.51 -4.70 5.41
C GLU A 27 14.30 -3.91 4.12
N GLY A 28 13.67 -2.76 4.21
CA GLY A 28 13.44 -1.87 3.09
C GLY A 28 12.33 -2.30 2.12
N LYS A 29 11.62 -3.41 2.41
CA LYS A 29 10.53 -3.92 1.55
C LYS A 29 9.17 -3.59 2.12
N ASN A 30 8.16 -3.59 1.22
CA ASN A 30 6.74 -3.45 1.58
C ASN A 30 5.84 -4.22 0.59
N GLY A 31 4.55 -4.23 0.84
CA GLY A 31 3.53 -4.76 -0.08
C GLY A 31 3.88 -6.12 -0.67
N ALA A 32 3.84 -6.21 -1.99
CA ALA A 32 4.08 -7.44 -2.73
C ALA A 32 5.50 -7.99 -2.57
N GLU A 33 6.51 -7.11 -2.46
CA GLU A 33 7.91 -7.52 -2.30
C GLU A 33 8.16 -8.15 -0.94
N LEU A 34 7.70 -7.51 0.14
CA LEU A 34 7.81 -8.05 1.50
C LEU A 34 7.08 -9.40 1.63
N LYS A 35 5.86 -9.48 1.10
CA LYS A 35 5.08 -10.73 1.09
C LYS A 35 5.80 -11.86 0.35
N THR A 36 6.37 -11.57 -0.82
CA THR A 36 7.07 -12.57 -1.64
C THR A 36 8.37 -13.03 -0.99
N GLU A 37 9.10 -12.14 -0.33
CA GLU A 37 10.31 -12.50 0.42
C GLU A 37 9.97 -13.41 1.61
N LEU A 38 8.89 -13.10 2.34
CA LEU A 38 8.37 -13.98 3.39
C LEU A 38 7.92 -15.34 2.82
N HIS A 39 7.22 -15.38 1.68
CA HIS A 39 6.89 -16.64 1.01
C HIS A 39 8.13 -17.49 0.75
N ASN A 40 9.20 -16.90 0.22
CA ASN A 40 10.45 -17.61 -0.06
C ASN A 40 11.12 -18.18 1.20
N LEU A 41 11.00 -17.48 2.33
CA LEU A 41 11.47 -17.95 3.63
C LEU A 41 10.61 -19.12 4.15
N LEU A 42 9.28 -19.01 4.04
CA LEU A 42 8.33 -19.89 4.72
C LEU A 42 8.04 -21.21 4.00
N LYS A 43 8.07 -21.21 2.66
CA LYS A 43 7.63 -22.33 1.82
C LYS A 43 8.44 -23.61 1.97
N ASN A 44 9.69 -23.51 2.43
CA ASN A 44 10.60 -24.65 2.59
C ASN A 44 10.61 -25.14 4.04
N HIS A 45 9.47 -25.63 4.54
CA HIS A 45 9.36 -26.16 5.89
C HIS A 45 9.26 -27.70 5.88
N THR A 46 9.49 -28.31 7.04
CA THR A 46 9.42 -29.76 7.21
C THR A 46 7.96 -30.21 7.23
N ARG A 47 7.59 -31.14 6.34
CA ARG A 47 6.29 -31.80 6.36
C ARG A 47 6.26 -32.85 7.48
N LEU A 48 5.29 -32.76 8.38
CA LEU A 48 5.08 -33.69 9.47
C LEU A 48 3.96 -34.68 9.18
N PRO A 49 4.00 -35.91 9.73
CA PRO A 49 2.96 -36.90 9.52
C PRO A 49 1.59 -36.42 9.98
N TYR A 50 0.61 -36.37 9.07
CA TYR A 50 -0.75 -35.97 9.41
C TYR A 50 -1.49 -37.08 10.13
N GLY A 51 -1.94 -36.83 11.35
CA GLY A 51 -2.71 -37.80 12.13
C GLY A 51 -2.23 -37.98 13.57
N SER A 52 -2.47 -39.16 14.11
CA SER A 52 -2.32 -39.49 15.53
C SER A 52 -1.21 -40.48 15.87
N ARG A 53 -0.40 -40.85 14.87
CA ARG A 53 0.72 -41.79 15.06
C ARG A 53 1.97 -41.22 14.41
N ASP A 54 3.05 -41.20 15.16
CA ASP A 54 4.38 -40.86 14.66
C ASP A 54 4.78 -41.83 13.53
N TYR A 55 5.53 -41.34 12.57
CA TYR A 55 5.96 -42.10 11.42
C TYR A 55 7.49 -41.97 11.27
N ASN A 56 8.18 -43.11 11.25
CA ASN A 56 9.64 -43.17 11.14
C ASN A 56 10.37 -42.28 12.18
N ARG A 57 9.88 -42.24 13.42
CA ARG A 57 10.36 -41.39 14.50
C ARG A 57 10.10 -39.88 14.31
N ILE A 58 9.35 -39.49 13.28
CA ILE A 58 8.92 -38.11 13.06
C ILE A 58 7.60 -37.91 13.80
N ALA A 59 7.53 -36.86 14.62
CA ALA A 59 6.34 -36.54 15.39
C ALA A 59 5.13 -36.25 14.48
N CYS A 60 3.98 -36.81 14.80
CA CYS A 60 2.74 -36.54 14.09
C CYS A 60 2.04 -35.29 14.61
N THR A 61 0.99 -34.86 13.91
CA THR A 61 0.18 -33.69 14.28
C THR A 61 -0.24 -33.70 15.76
N TRP A 62 -0.80 -34.82 16.25
CA TRP A 62 -1.22 -34.91 17.65
C TRP A 62 -0.06 -34.95 18.66
N THR A 63 1.11 -35.42 18.27
CA THR A 63 2.30 -35.35 19.10
C THR A 63 2.79 -33.90 19.26
N VAL A 64 2.70 -33.09 18.17
CA VAL A 64 3.04 -31.67 18.24
C VAL A 64 1.99 -30.90 19.05
N PHE A 65 0.70 -31.17 18.89
CA PHE A 65 -0.35 -30.48 19.67
C PHE A 65 -0.17 -30.62 21.20
N LYS A 66 0.44 -31.69 21.67
CA LYS A 66 0.82 -31.84 23.11
C LYS A 66 1.87 -30.82 23.56
N LYS A 67 2.50 -30.12 22.66
CA LYS A 67 3.50 -29.07 22.93
C LYS A 67 3.00 -27.68 22.52
N SER A 68 2.30 -27.59 21.39
CA SER A 68 1.89 -26.32 20.80
C SER A 68 0.53 -25.82 21.28
N ASP A 69 -0.39 -26.76 21.61
CA ASP A 69 -1.78 -26.42 21.91
C ASP A 69 -2.19 -26.96 23.30
N VAL A 70 -1.37 -26.68 24.32
CA VAL A 70 -1.57 -27.12 25.70
C VAL A 70 -1.80 -25.93 26.63
N ARG A 71 -2.89 -25.99 27.42
CA ARG A 71 -3.18 -25.02 28.48
C ARG A 71 -2.23 -25.20 29.68
N PRO A 72 -2.05 -24.19 30.53
CA PRO A 72 -1.21 -24.30 31.75
C PRO A 72 -1.61 -25.47 32.68
N ASN A 73 -2.86 -25.88 32.67
CA ASN A 73 -3.37 -27.03 33.45
C ASN A 73 -3.19 -28.37 32.75
N GLY A 74 -2.44 -28.45 31.65
CA GLY A 74 -2.18 -29.68 30.87
C GLY A 74 -3.33 -30.14 29.98
N LYS A 75 -4.42 -29.41 29.89
CA LYS A 75 -5.53 -29.70 28.99
C LYS A 75 -5.25 -29.20 27.57
N VAL A 76 -6.01 -29.76 26.61
CA VAL A 76 -5.93 -29.27 25.21
C VAL A 76 -6.41 -27.82 25.16
N TRP A 77 -5.70 -26.98 24.41
CA TRP A 77 -6.16 -25.64 24.08
C TRP A 77 -7.02 -25.73 22.82
N ASP A 78 -8.32 -25.84 23.04
CA ASP A 78 -9.33 -25.77 22.01
C ASP A 78 -9.78 -24.31 21.81
N MET A 79 -9.71 -23.79 20.59
CA MET A 79 -10.18 -22.45 20.22
C MET A 79 -11.61 -22.47 19.64
N TYR A 80 -12.26 -23.63 19.67
CA TYR A 80 -13.58 -23.83 19.07
C TYR A 80 -14.67 -24.12 20.11
N SER A 81 -14.29 -24.51 21.33
CA SER A 81 -15.25 -24.74 22.41
C SER A 81 -14.66 -24.50 23.79
N ASN A 82 -15.54 -24.37 24.79
CA ASN A 82 -15.18 -24.34 26.20
C ASN A 82 -15.08 -25.74 26.83
N ASN A 83 -15.19 -26.81 26.03
CA ASN A 83 -15.08 -28.17 26.50
C ASN A 83 -13.66 -28.47 26.99
N SER A 84 -13.56 -29.21 28.09
CA SER A 84 -12.25 -29.55 28.68
C SER A 84 -11.78 -30.90 28.20
N TYR A 85 -10.82 -30.94 27.31
CA TYR A 85 -10.23 -32.17 26.77
C TYR A 85 -8.87 -32.49 27.40
N SER A 86 -8.61 -33.76 27.67
CA SER A 86 -7.28 -34.25 28.06
C SER A 86 -6.61 -34.95 26.89
N PHE A 87 -5.32 -34.69 26.69
CA PHE A 87 -4.54 -35.44 25.71
C PHE A 87 -4.56 -36.94 25.98
N SER A 88 -4.67 -37.74 24.93
CA SER A 88 -4.55 -39.21 24.96
C SER A 88 -3.23 -39.67 24.33
N SER A 89 -2.98 -40.97 24.29
CA SER A 89 -1.78 -41.54 23.63
C SER A 89 -1.76 -41.26 22.10
N GLY A 90 -2.93 -41.05 21.51
CA GLY A 90 -3.10 -40.71 20.09
C GLY A 90 -3.99 -39.49 19.90
N ALA A 91 -4.99 -39.61 19.00
CA ALA A 91 -6.01 -38.58 18.84
C ALA A 91 -6.86 -38.44 20.10
N THR A 92 -7.14 -37.21 20.51
CA THR A 92 -8.03 -36.94 21.65
C THR A 92 -9.47 -37.27 21.26
N LYS A 93 -10.16 -38.11 22.06
CA LYS A 93 -11.55 -38.45 21.81
C LYS A 93 -12.44 -37.21 21.82
N GLY A 94 -13.33 -37.10 20.86
CA GLY A 94 -14.24 -35.97 20.69
C GLY A 94 -13.60 -34.75 20.01
N MET A 95 -12.37 -34.87 19.52
CA MET A 95 -11.67 -33.80 18.82
C MET A 95 -11.18 -34.24 17.44
N ASN A 96 -11.03 -33.27 16.58
CA ASN A 96 -10.46 -33.40 15.24
C ASN A 96 -9.16 -32.58 15.09
N ILE A 97 -8.42 -32.85 14.02
CA ILE A 97 -7.41 -31.93 13.48
C ILE A 97 -8.14 -31.01 12.51
N GLU A 98 -8.25 -29.74 12.86
CA GLU A 98 -8.94 -28.75 12.03
C GLU A 98 -7.95 -27.93 11.21
N HIS A 99 -8.31 -27.73 9.94
CA HIS A 99 -7.64 -26.76 9.05
C HIS A 99 -8.35 -25.42 9.21
N SER A 100 -7.77 -24.45 9.92
CA SER A 100 -8.40 -23.13 10.11
C SER A 100 -8.68 -22.47 8.76
N VAL A 101 -7.76 -22.51 7.81
CA VAL A 101 -8.03 -22.26 6.39
C VAL A 101 -8.54 -23.59 5.80
N PRO A 102 -9.78 -23.67 5.31
CA PRO A 102 -10.37 -24.95 4.91
C PRO A 102 -9.61 -25.62 3.77
N LYS A 103 -9.22 -26.89 3.96
CA LYS A 103 -8.47 -27.66 2.96
C LYS A 103 -9.18 -27.74 1.60
N SER A 104 -10.51 -27.67 1.57
CA SER A 104 -11.28 -27.67 0.33
C SER A 104 -11.15 -26.39 -0.49
N TRP A 105 -10.46 -25.37 0.00
CA TRP A 105 -10.34 -24.07 -0.66
C TRP A 105 -9.28 -24.00 -1.76
N TRP A 106 -8.28 -24.89 -1.77
CA TRP A 106 -7.31 -24.95 -2.86
C TRP A 106 -7.53 -26.13 -3.79
N VAL A 107 -7.11 -25.96 -5.04
CA VAL A 107 -7.35 -26.92 -6.12
C VAL A 107 -6.63 -28.24 -5.79
N ASP A 108 -7.30 -29.35 -6.10
CA ASP A 108 -6.80 -30.73 -5.93
C ASP A 108 -6.42 -31.16 -4.49
N ALA A 109 -6.78 -30.36 -3.49
CA ALA A 109 -6.52 -30.71 -2.10
C ALA A 109 -7.19 -32.02 -1.66
N ALA A 110 -8.32 -32.36 -2.27
CA ALA A 110 -9.15 -33.53 -1.90
C ALA A 110 -8.86 -34.80 -2.71
N ASN A 111 -8.15 -34.74 -3.83
CA ASN A 111 -8.08 -35.82 -4.83
C ASN A 111 -6.81 -36.65 -4.77
N TYR A 112 -6.02 -36.52 -3.71
CA TYR A 112 -4.78 -37.27 -3.56
C TYR A 112 -4.87 -38.28 -2.43
N ASN A 113 -4.73 -39.56 -2.77
CA ASN A 113 -4.68 -40.70 -1.82
C ASN A 113 -3.24 -41.20 -1.77
N GLY A 114 -2.40 -40.56 -0.97
CA GLY A 114 -1.06 -41.06 -0.71
C GLY A 114 -1.07 -42.31 0.21
N THR A 115 0.01 -43.08 0.16
CA THR A 115 0.12 -44.38 0.81
C THR A 115 0.51 -44.34 2.29
N ASN A 116 0.93 -43.19 2.80
CA ASN A 116 1.38 -43.03 4.18
C ASN A 116 1.07 -41.63 4.76
N ALA A 117 1.37 -41.43 6.03
CA ALA A 117 1.02 -40.23 6.76
C ALA A 117 1.72 -38.95 6.23
N LEU A 118 2.84 -39.06 5.51
CA LEU A 118 3.58 -37.93 4.90
C LEU A 118 3.14 -37.64 3.46
N THR A 119 2.50 -38.60 2.81
CA THR A 119 2.06 -38.50 1.41
C THR A 119 0.56 -38.49 1.25
N ARG A 120 -0.21 -38.51 2.36
CA ARG A 120 -1.67 -38.52 2.38
C ARG A 120 -2.31 -37.39 1.58
N PHE A 121 -1.70 -36.24 1.55
CA PHE A 121 -2.13 -35.08 0.76
C PHE A 121 -1.01 -34.64 -0.20
N LYS A 122 -1.40 -34.03 -1.31
CA LYS A 122 -0.46 -33.56 -2.31
C LYS A 122 0.29 -32.30 -1.83
N TYR A 123 -0.43 -31.38 -1.19
CA TYR A 123 0.04 -30.03 -0.90
C TYR A 123 0.52 -29.87 0.54
N ASP A 124 1.58 -29.12 0.76
CA ASP A 124 2.19 -28.87 2.07
C ASP A 124 1.24 -28.15 3.04
N GLY A 125 0.43 -27.22 2.56
CA GLY A 125 -0.59 -26.55 3.37
C GLY A 125 -1.55 -27.50 4.09
N SER A 126 -1.71 -28.75 3.61
CA SER A 126 -2.52 -29.77 4.30
C SER A 126 -1.85 -30.37 5.55
N TYR A 127 -0.56 -30.08 5.78
CA TYR A 127 0.23 -30.59 6.90
C TYR A 127 0.71 -29.48 7.84
N ASP A 128 0.55 -28.21 7.43
CA ASP A 128 1.17 -27.07 8.08
C ASP A 128 0.52 -26.73 9.41
N LEU A 129 1.30 -26.91 10.47
CA LEU A 129 0.86 -26.69 11.85
C LEU A 129 0.60 -25.22 12.20
N HIS A 130 1.04 -24.25 11.39
CA HIS A 130 0.70 -22.87 11.64
C HIS A 130 -0.78 -22.54 11.41
N HIS A 131 -1.53 -23.45 10.75
CA HIS A 131 -2.98 -23.33 10.62
C HIS A 131 -3.76 -24.62 10.96
N LEU A 132 -3.08 -25.69 11.37
CA LEU A 132 -3.71 -26.87 11.94
C LEU A 132 -3.85 -26.71 13.44
N THR A 133 -5.03 -26.99 13.99
CA THR A 133 -5.33 -26.89 15.43
C THR A 133 -6.16 -28.07 15.89
N PRO A 134 -6.07 -28.46 17.17
CA PRO A 134 -7.06 -29.37 17.76
C PRO A 134 -8.40 -28.62 17.90
N SER A 135 -9.49 -29.25 17.54
CA SER A 135 -10.82 -28.66 17.55
C SER A 135 -11.86 -29.63 18.09
N ASP A 136 -12.77 -29.18 18.90
CA ASP A 136 -14.01 -29.85 19.23
C ASP A 136 -14.69 -30.35 17.96
N ALA A 137 -15.15 -31.61 17.96
CA ALA A 137 -15.64 -32.27 16.75
C ALA A 137 -16.97 -31.68 16.24
N ASP A 138 -17.86 -31.26 17.15
CA ASP A 138 -19.17 -30.68 16.81
C ASP A 138 -18.99 -29.27 16.26
N ALA A 139 -18.13 -28.48 16.90
CA ALA A 139 -17.80 -27.12 16.43
C ALA A 139 -17.08 -27.16 15.06
N ASN A 140 -16.16 -28.10 14.85
CA ASN A 140 -15.51 -28.30 13.55
C ASN A 140 -16.54 -28.69 12.48
N MET A 141 -17.47 -29.59 12.78
CA MET A 141 -18.53 -29.98 11.86
C MET A 141 -19.44 -28.80 11.51
N ALA A 142 -19.81 -27.99 12.50
CA ALA A 142 -20.60 -26.79 12.28
C ALA A 142 -19.86 -25.76 11.42
N LYS A 143 -18.54 -25.51 11.69
CA LYS A 143 -17.71 -24.60 10.92
C LYS A 143 -17.62 -25.02 9.45
N SER A 144 -17.53 -26.32 9.16
CA SER A 144 -17.40 -26.80 7.78
C SER A 144 -16.27 -26.04 7.04
N ASN A 145 -16.54 -25.59 5.81
CA ASN A 145 -15.63 -24.77 5.01
C ASN A 145 -16.10 -23.33 4.85
N TYR A 146 -16.90 -22.84 5.79
CA TYR A 146 -17.41 -21.47 5.73
C TYR A 146 -16.29 -20.43 5.95
N PRO A 147 -16.37 -19.28 5.27
CA PRO A 147 -15.43 -18.17 5.47
C PRO A 147 -15.58 -17.55 6.85
N LEU A 148 -14.53 -16.88 7.29
CA LEU A 148 -14.55 -16.06 8.50
C LEU A 148 -15.48 -14.86 8.32
N GLY A 149 -16.16 -14.46 9.39
CA GLY A 149 -16.98 -13.22 9.38
C GLY A 149 -17.82 -13.11 10.62
N VAL A 150 -18.53 -11.99 10.73
CA VAL A 150 -19.47 -11.71 11.82
C VAL A 150 -20.80 -12.40 11.50
N VAL A 151 -21.30 -13.18 12.45
CA VAL A 151 -22.56 -13.93 12.32
C VAL A 151 -23.72 -13.13 12.91
N ASP A 152 -24.64 -12.71 12.06
CA ASP A 152 -25.84 -11.96 12.46
C ASP A 152 -26.95 -12.86 13.00
N SER A 153 -27.08 -14.07 12.40
CA SER A 153 -28.13 -15.05 12.75
C SER A 153 -27.49 -16.43 12.90
N PRO A 154 -27.10 -16.81 14.13
CA PRO A 154 -26.44 -18.10 14.36
C PRO A 154 -27.40 -19.27 14.22
N SER A 155 -26.95 -20.32 13.51
CA SER A 155 -27.56 -21.68 13.49
C SER A 155 -26.84 -22.64 14.45
N PHE A 156 -25.60 -22.31 14.84
CA PHE A 156 -24.82 -22.96 15.87
C PHE A 156 -24.10 -21.89 16.71
N ASP A 157 -24.19 -22.01 18.03
CA ASP A 157 -23.49 -21.15 19.00
C ASP A 157 -23.21 -21.98 20.26
N ASN A 158 -21.93 -22.17 20.60
CA ASN A 158 -21.50 -22.85 21.81
C ASN A 158 -20.79 -21.92 22.80
N GLY A 159 -20.89 -20.60 22.59
CA GLY A 159 -20.26 -19.54 23.39
C GLY A 159 -18.80 -19.24 23.00
N VAL A 160 -18.19 -20.02 22.08
CA VAL A 160 -16.84 -19.79 21.52
C VAL A 160 -16.90 -19.76 20.01
N THR A 161 -17.62 -20.69 19.41
CA THR A 161 -17.85 -20.76 17.96
C THR A 161 -19.27 -20.36 17.65
N LYS A 162 -19.45 -19.41 16.73
CA LYS A 162 -20.73 -19.12 16.08
C LYS A 162 -20.64 -19.48 14.61
N VAL A 163 -21.68 -20.16 14.11
CA VAL A 163 -21.84 -20.43 12.67
C VAL A 163 -23.26 -20.06 12.28
N GLY A 164 -23.42 -19.35 11.20
CA GLY A 164 -24.73 -18.91 10.73
C GLY A 164 -24.63 -17.87 9.63
N THR A 165 -25.75 -17.23 9.35
CA THR A 165 -25.81 -16.22 8.30
C THR A 165 -25.24 -14.87 8.77
N GLY A 166 -24.43 -14.24 7.92
CA GLY A 166 -23.92 -12.88 8.04
C GLY A 166 -23.63 -12.30 6.66
N GLN A 167 -22.93 -11.18 6.61
CA GLN A 167 -22.64 -10.45 5.36
C GLN A 167 -21.17 -10.60 4.97
N ALA A 168 -20.92 -11.09 3.74
CA ALA A 168 -19.60 -11.10 3.13
C ALA A 168 -19.69 -10.66 1.66
N ASN A 169 -18.82 -9.74 1.24
CA ASN A 169 -18.84 -9.16 -0.12
C ASN A 169 -20.22 -8.62 -0.55
N GLY A 170 -20.96 -8.00 0.40
CA GLY A 170 -22.30 -7.47 0.15
C GLY A 170 -23.39 -8.53 -0.08
N ARG A 171 -23.16 -9.78 0.32
CA ARG A 171 -24.11 -10.89 0.19
C ARG A 171 -24.29 -11.64 1.51
N ALA A 172 -25.51 -12.03 1.79
CA ALA A 172 -25.80 -12.95 2.88
C ALA A 172 -25.22 -14.34 2.59
N THR A 173 -24.43 -14.87 3.51
CA THR A 173 -23.80 -16.20 3.39
C THR A 173 -23.55 -16.79 4.77
N ASN A 174 -23.33 -18.12 4.81
CA ASN A 174 -22.90 -18.74 6.06
C ASN A 174 -21.44 -18.40 6.36
N LEU A 175 -21.20 -18.02 7.59
CA LEU A 175 -19.91 -17.57 8.13
C LEU A 175 -19.57 -18.36 9.39
N PHE A 176 -18.28 -18.38 9.71
CA PHE A 176 -17.75 -18.82 10.99
C PHE A 176 -17.15 -17.61 11.72
N GLU A 177 -17.61 -17.41 12.95
CA GLU A 177 -17.10 -16.39 13.86
C GLU A 177 -16.54 -17.04 15.12
N PRO A 178 -15.23 -16.93 15.41
CA PRO A 178 -14.63 -17.35 16.66
C PRO A 178 -14.95 -16.32 17.76
N ALA A 179 -14.76 -16.73 19.02
CA ALA A 179 -14.78 -15.81 20.16
C ALA A 179 -13.76 -14.67 19.98
N ASP A 180 -14.03 -13.51 20.58
CA ASP A 180 -13.23 -12.28 20.40
C ASP A 180 -11.76 -12.50 20.75
N GLU A 181 -11.46 -13.32 21.76
CA GLU A 181 -10.12 -13.68 22.22
C GLU A 181 -9.30 -14.54 21.24
N TYR A 182 -9.92 -15.01 20.15
CA TYR A 182 -9.26 -15.81 19.11
C TYR A 182 -9.36 -15.18 17.72
N LYS A 183 -9.98 -14.02 17.58
CA LYS A 183 -10.12 -13.36 16.26
C LYS A 183 -8.77 -13.04 15.63
N GLY A 184 -7.83 -12.56 16.45
CA GLY A 184 -6.45 -12.29 16.03
C GLY A 184 -5.68 -13.56 15.66
N ASP A 185 -5.84 -14.62 16.45
CA ASP A 185 -5.24 -15.95 16.14
C ASP A 185 -5.63 -16.41 14.75
N PHE A 186 -6.95 -16.44 14.46
CA PHE A 186 -7.45 -16.83 13.14
C PHE A 186 -6.97 -15.88 12.04
N ALA A 187 -6.96 -14.59 12.29
CA ALA A 187 -6.47 -13.62 11.32
C ALA A 187 -5.01 -13.90 10.96
N ARG A 188 -4.13 -14.09 11.94
CA ARG A 188 -2.71 -14.36 11.74
C ARG A 188 -2.44 -15.73 11.10
N MET A 189 -3.30 -16.73 11.33
CA MET A 189 -3.26 -18.01 10.61
C MET A 189 -3.59 -17.84 9.12
N TYR A 190 -4.62 -17.06 8.79
CA TYR A 190 -5.01 -16.78 7.41
C TYR A 190 -3.97 -15.93 6.68
N LEU A 191 -3.46 -14.86 7.30
CA LEU A 191 -2.40 -14.02 6.75
C LEU A 191 -1.12 -14.82 6.48
N TYR A 192 -0.73 -15.69 7.42
CA TYR A 192 0.38 -16.62 7.22
C TYR A 192 0.11 -17.54 6.02
N PHE A 193 -1.08 -18.16 5.97
CA PHE A 193 -1.41 -19.11 4.92
C PHE A 193 -1.36 -18.51 3.52
N VAL A 194 -1.96 -17.33 3.32
CA VAL A 194 -1.93 -16.63 2.01
C VAL A 194 -0.54 -16.08 1.67
N THR A 195 0.37 -15.99 2.63
CA THR A 195 1.78 -15.66 2.41
C THR A 195 2.57 -16.90 2.03
N CYS A 196 2.56 -17.90 2.88
CA CYS A 196 3.32 -19.15 2.66
C CYS A 196 2.92 -19.87 1.36
N TYR A 197 1.64 -19.81 1.00
CA TYR A 197 1.05 -20.50 -0.15
C TYR A 197 0.49 -19.56 -1.21
N GLN A 198 1.12 -18.42 -1.43
CA GLN A 198 0.66 -17.40 -2.40
C GLN A 198 0.52 -17.92 -3.85
N ASP A 199 1.21 -19.01 -4.18
CA ASP A 199 1.20 -19.63 -5.51
C ASP A 199 0.08 -20.68 -5.69
N TYR A 200 -0.76 -20.89 -4.66
CA TYR A 200 -1.85 -21.84 -4.77
C TYR A 200 -2.96 -21.31 -5.68
N SER A 201 -3.59 -22.25 -6.41
CA SER A 201 -4.83 -21.99 -7.13
C SER A 201 -6.04 -22.21 -6.22
N TRP A 202 -6.89 -21.20 -6.10
CA TRP A 202 -8.03 -21.19 -5.20
C TRP A 202 -9.31 -21.65 -5.89
N LYS A 203 -10.13 -22.44 -5.18
CA LYS A 203 -11.49 -22.80 -5.62
C LYS A 203 -12.46 -21.64 -5.38
N SER A 204 -13.63 -21.72 -6.04
CA SER A 204 -14.70 -20.72 -5.91
C SER A 204 -15.11 -20.43 -4.46
N SER A 205 -15.09 -21.43 -3.59
CA SER A 205 -15.40 -21.28 -2.16
C SER A 205 -14.39 -20.38 -1.41
N ALA A 206 -13.13 -20.38 -1.82
CA ALA A 206 -12.11 -19.51 -1.24
C ALA A 206 -12.26 -18.04 -1.66
N LEU A 207 -12.87 -17.78 -2.83
CA LEU A 207 -13.01 -16.44 -3.38
C LEU A 207 -13.98 -15.54 -2.58
N SER A 208 -14.66 -16.12 -1.57
CA SER A 208 -15.36 -15.33 -0.54
C SER A 208 -14.42 -14.44 0.26
N MET A 209 -13.14 -14.82 0.43
CA MET A 209 -12.11 -14.07 1.16
C MET A 209 -10.83 -13.84 0.36
N PHE A 210 -10.53 -14.70 -0.63
CA PHE A 210 -9.27 -14.68 -1.37
C PHE A 210 -9.45 -14.15 -2.80
N ALA A 211 -8.33 -13.82 -3.45
CA ALA A 211 -8.25 -13.45 -4.86
C ALA A 211 -7.25 -14.37 -5.58
N GLN A 212 -7.46 -14.60 -6.90
CA GLN A 212 -6.58 -15.42 -7.74
C GLN A 212 -5.35 -14.62 -8.19
N ASN A 213 -4.53 -14.20 -7.22
CA ASN A 213 -3.27 -13.50 -7.46
C ASN A 213 -2.29 -13.81 -6.32
N SER A 214 -1.00 -13.51 -6.53
CA SER A 214 0.03 -13.66 -5.51
C SER A 214 0.05 -12.50 -4.51
N TYR A 215 -0.53 -11.34 -4.90
CA TYR A 215 -0.66 -10.17 -4.04
C TYR A 215 -1.91 -9.35 -4.47
N PRO A 216 -2.73 -8.92 -3.53
CA PRO A 216 -2.69 -9.15 -2.08
C PRO A 216 -3.06 -10.59 -1.65
N THR A 217 -3.52 -11.46 -2.56
CA THR A 217 -4.09 -12.80 -2.35
C THR A 217 -5.41 -12.78 -1.57
N LEU A 218 -5.74 -11.66 -0.95
CA LEU A 218 -7.00 -11.38 -0.26
C LEU A 218 -7.88 -10.50 -1.15
N ASN A 219 -9.20 -10.76 -1.16
CA ASN A 219 -10.14 -9.78 -1.70
C ASN A 219 -10.39 -8.66 -0.66
N ALA A 220 -11.09 -7.61 -1.04
CA ALA A 220 -11.33 -6.44 -0.18
C ALA A 220 -12.01 -6.82 1.15
N TYR A 221 -12.96 -7.77 1.14
CA TYR A 221 -13.63 -8.26 2.33
C TYR A 221 -12.65 -8.99 3.27
N GLY A 222 -11.92 -9.98 2.72
CA GLY A 222 -10.95 -10.75 3.50
C GLY A 222 -9.87 -9.88 4.10
N GLN A 223 -9.32 -8.94 3.33
CA GLN A 223 -8.31 -8.00 3.80
C GLN A 223 -8.84 -7.12 4.95
N SER A 224 -9.99 -6.50 4.76
CA SER A 224 -10.59 -5.63 5.78
C SER A 224 -10.92 -6.38 7.08
N LEU A 225 -11.50 -7.59 6.97
CA LEU A 225 -11.84 -8.43 8.12
C LEU A 225 -10.60 -8.85 8.91
N LEU A 226 -9.59 -9.39 8.21
CA LEU A 226 -8.38 -9.91 8.85
C LEU A 226 -7.54 -8.80 9.50
N LEU A 227 -7.42 -7.63 8.86
CA LEU A 227 -6.79 -6.45 9.47
C LEU A 227 -7.52 -6.01 10.73
N LYS A 228 -8.86 -5.92 10.66
CA LYS A 228 -9.68 -5.56 11.83
C LYS A 228 -9.45 -6.53 13.00
N TRP A 229 -9.51 -7.83 12.75
CA TRP A 229 -9.36 -8.83 13.79
C TRP A 229 -7.93 -8.92 14.33
N HIS A 230 -6.93 -8.78 13.47
CA HIS A 230 -5.52 -8.69 13.86
C HIS A 230 -5.24 -7.52 14.81
N ARG A 231 -5.84 -6.34 14.53
CA ARG A 231 -5.72 -5.12 15.38
C ARG A 231 -6.54 -5.22 16.68
N GLN A 232 -7.70 -5.87 16.62
CA GLN A 232 -8.63 -6.03 17.74
C GLN A 232 -8.10 -6.98 18.80
N ASP A 233 -7.43 -8.05 18.39
CA ASP A 233 -6.93 -9.12 19.23
C ASP A 233 -5.41 -9.27 19.01
N PRO A 234 -4.58 -8.52 19.81
CA PRO A 234 -3.13 -8.57 19.70
C PRO A 234 -2.55 -9.94 20.03
N VAL A 235 -1.30 -10.17 19.58
CA VAL A 235 -0.59 -11.44 19.82
C VAL A 235 -0.56 -11.79 21.30
N SER A 236 -1.02 -12.97 21.62
CA SER A 236 -1.09 -13.54 22.97
C SER A 236 0.15 -14.40 23.30
N GLN A 237 0.43 -14.62 24.59
CA GLN A 237 1.47 -15.55 25.02
C GLN A 237 1.25 -16.97 24.47
N LYS A 238 0.00 -17.41 24.38
CA LYS A 238 -0.37 -18.68 23.74
C LYS A 238 0.15 -18.80 22.31
N GLU A 239 0.01 -17.74 21.50
CA GLU A 239 0.47 -17.77 20.11
C GLU A 239 2.00 -17.79 20.03
N ILE A 240 2.69 -17.09 20.92
CA ILE A 240 4.16 -17.10 21.01
C ILE A 240 4.66 -18.51 21.35
N ASP A 241 4.10 -19.11 22.40
CA ASP A 241 4.46 -20.46 22.85
C ASP A 241 4.17 -21.47 21.74
N ARG A 242 3.05 -21.32 21.05
CA ARG A 242 2.67 -22.15 19.91
C ARG A 242 3.63 -21.98 18.74
N ASN A 243 3.99 -20.75 18.38
CA ASN A 243 4.94 -20.46 17.29
C ASN A 243 6.31 -21.09 17.56
N ASN A 244 6.81 -20.98 18.80
CA ASN A 244 8.06 -21.61 19.24
C ASN A 244 7.98 -23.14 19.19
N ALA A 245 6.89 -23.72 19.66
CA ALA A 245 6.68 -25.17 19.64
C ALA A 245 6.61 -25.70 18.19
N VAL A 246 5.82 -25.08 17.31
CA VAL A 246 5.72 -25.47 15.90
C VAL A 246 7.07 -25.37 15.21
N TYR A 247 7.80 -24.26 15.43
CA TYR A 247 9.16 -24.08 14.88
C TYR A 247 10.10 -25.23 15.21
N SER A 248 10.07 -25.74 16.45
CA SER A 248 10.95 -26.84 16.88
C SER A 248 10.72 -28.15 16.13
N PHE A 249 9.57 -28.32 15.50
CA PHE A 249 9.22 -29.51 14.72
C PHE A 249 9.20 -29.25 13.21
N GLN A 250 8.64 -28.11 12.77
CA GLN A 250 8.38 -27.81 11.37
C GLN A 250 9.48 -26.97 10.72
N GLY A 251 10.25 -26.21 11.51
CA GLY A 251 11.41 -25.45 11.09
C GLY A 251 11.10 -24.07 10.50
N ASN A 252 9.82 -23.67 10.45
CA ASN A 252 9.42 -22.33 10.07
C ASN A 252 8.57 -21.65 11.16
N ARG A 253 8.39 -20.34 11.07
CA ARG A 253 7.69 -19.50 12.05
C ARG A 253 6.58 -18.71 11.36
N ASN A 254 5.55 -18.36 12.10
CA ASN A 254 4.58 -17.37 11.63
C ASN A 254 5.12 -15.95 11.89
N PRO A 255 5.51 -15.18 10.85
CA PRO A 255 6.10 -13.86 11.01
C PRO A 255 5.12 -12.84 11.61
N PHE A 256 3.81 -13.05 11.48
CA PHE A 256 2.79 -12.15 12.00
C PHE A 256 2.52 -12.35 13.50
N ILE A 257 3.16 -13.34 14.11
CA ILE A 257 3.27 -13.51 15.56
C ILE A 257 4.56 -12.87 16.07
N ASP A 258 5.70 -13.08 15.37
CA ASP A 258 7.00 -12.55 15.78
C ASP A 258 7.10 -11.02 15.55
N TYR A 259 6.60 -10.55 14.43
CA TYR A 259 6.54 -9.14 14.01
C TYR A 259 5.13 -8.77 13.55
N PRO A 260 4.17 -8.57 14.48
CA PRO A 260 2.78 -8.31 14.13
C PRO A 260 2.57 -7.10 13.21
N ASN A 261 3.44 -6.09 13.35
CA ASN A 261 3.42 -4.90 12.51
C ASN A 261 3.71 -5.17 11.02
N MET A 262 4.34 -6.30 10.64
CA MET A 262 4.54 -6.65 9.23
C MET A 262 3.23 -6.70 8.45
N VAL A 263 2.11 -7.02 9.12
CA VAL A 263 0.77 -7.03 8.52
C VAL A 263 0.41 -5.67 7.94
N GLU A 264 0.79 -4.58 8.64
CA GLU A 264 0.52 -3.21 8.19
C GLU A 264 1.34 -2.83 6.95
N TYR A 265 2.56 -3.32 6.85
CA TYR A 265 3.44 -3.06 5.70
C TYR A 265 3.05 -3.88 4.46
N ILE A 266 2.31 -5.00 4.63
CA ILE A 266 1.87 -5.84 3.51
C ILE A 266 0.46 -5.47 3.05
N TRP A 267 -0.51 -5.28 3.97
CA TRP A 267 -1.93 -5.12 3.64
C TRP A 267 -2.62 -3.94 4.31
N GLY A 268 -1.98 -3.33 5.32
CA GLY A 268 -2.59 -2.28 6.15
C GLY A 268 -2.17 -0.88 5.76
N ASP A 269 -2.09 0.00 6.76
CA ASP A 269 -1.92 1.44 6.58
C ASP A 269 -0.47 1.84 6.26
N SER A 270 0.49 0.89 6.39
CA SER A 270 1.92 1.12 6.16
C SER A 270 2.45 0.56 4.84
N THR A 271 1.58 0.24 3.85
CA THR A 271 1.99 -0.33 2.56
C THR A 271 2.88 0.59 1.72
N ASN A 272 2.90 1.89 2.01
CA ASN A 272 3.78 2.88 1.38
C ASN A 272 5.09 3.11 2.15
N TYR A 273 5.27 2.47 3.30
CA TYR A 273 6.47 2.55 4.13
C TYR A 273 7.29 1.29 3.98
N GLU A 274 8.60 1.42 4.10
CA GLU A 274 9.52 0.29 4.10
C GLU A 274 9.56 -0.35 5.49
N PHE A 275 9.44 -1.67 5.54
CA PHE A 275 9.54 -2.43 6.78
C PHE A 275 10.95 -2.37 7.36
N SER A 276 11.05 -2.23 8.68
CA SER A 276 12.31 -2.35 9.42
C SER A 276 12.10 -3.12 10.71
N PHE A 277 13.04 -4.01 11.04
CA PHE A 277 13.04 -4.74 12.31
C PHE A 277 13.18 -3.82 13.53
N SER A 278 13.83 -2.67 13.36
CA SER A 278 13.96 -1.66 14.42
C SER A 278 12.67 -0.87 14.66
N GLY A 279 11.65 -1.06 13.82
CA GLY A 279 10.42 -0.28 13.84
C GLY A 279 10.57 1.14 13.30
N GLN A 280 11.76 1.52 12.83
CA GLN A 280 12.01 2.78 12.12
C GLN A 280 12.18 2.49 10.63
N SER A 281 11.52 3.25 9.77
CA SER A 281 11.78 3.18 8.34
C SER A 281 13.24 3.52 8.06
N THR A 282 13.95 2.67 7.29
CA THR A 282 15.35 2.88 6.91
C THR A 282 15.50 3.94 5.83
N SER A 283 14.46 4.26 5.09
CA SER A 283 14.48 5.36 4.12
C SER A 283 14.07 6.69 4.76
N ALA A 284 14.92 7.69 4.53
CA ALA A 284 14.62 9.05 4.95
C ALA A 284 13.30 9.56 4.31
N PRO A 285 12.51 10.38 5.03
CA PRO A 285 11.39 11.08 4.47
C PRO A 285 11.79 11.86 3.21
N SER A 286 10.98 11.78 2.18
CA SER A 286 11.26 12.43 0.91
C SER A 286 9.99 12.83 0.17
N ILE A 287 10.10 13.78 -0.76
CA ILE A 287 9.06 14.12 -1.71
C ILE A 287 9.58 14.04 -3.14
N SER A 288 8.72 13.67 -4.06
CA SER A 288 8.94 13.73 -5.51
C SER A 288 7.93 14.68 -6.15
N ILE A 289 8.33 15.39 -7.19
CA ILE A 289 7.53 16.38 -7.90
C ILE A 289 7.48 16.04 -9.39
N SER A 290 6.36 16.39 -10.06
CA SER A 290 6.22 16.14 -11.50
C SER A 290 7.11 17.03 -12.35
N ASN A 291 7.39 18.26 -11.90
CA ASN A 291 8.18 19.26 -12.62
C ASN A 291 8.93 20.17 -11.63
N ASP A 292 10.16 20.53 -11.94
CA ASP A 292 10.97 21.49 -11.18
C ASP A 292 10.80 22.93 -11.64
N LYS A 293 10.00 23.14 -12.71
CA LYS A 293 9.72 24.45 -13.31
C LYS A 293 8.28 24.55 -13.79
N ILE A 294 7.63 25.69 -13.51
CA ILE A 294 6.28 26.01 -13.94
C ILE A 294 6.28 27.32 -14.70
N GLU A 295 5.98 27.28 -15.99
CA GLU A 295 5.93 28.46 -16.84
C GLU A 295 4.49 28.78 -17.24
N PHE A 296 3.96 29.93 -16.80
CA PHE A 296 2.63 30.41 -17.19
C PHE A 296 2.60 30.99 -18.61
N GLY A 297 3.78 31.34 -19.14
CA GLY A 297 3.92 31.98 -20.44
C GLY A 297 3.44 33.42 -20.39
N TYR A 298 2.84 33.91 -21.49
CA TYR A 298 2.31 35.26 -21.62
C TYR A 298 0.81 35.29 -21.27
N ILE A 299 0.39 36.26 -20.47
CA ILE A 299 -1.01 36.54 -20.17
C ILE A 299 -1.28 38.04 -20.18
N GLY A 300 -2.54 38.44 -20.31
CA GLY A 300 -2.96 39.85 -20.21
C GLY A 300 -3.06 40.31 -18.75
N THR A 301 -3.04 41.65 -18.56
CA THR A 301 -3.39 42.24 -17.26
C THR A 301 -4.84 41.87 -16.89
N GLU A 302 -5.11 41.71 -15.57
CA GLU A 302 -6.45 41.40 -15.03
C GLU A 302 -7.04 40.06 -15.50
N THR A 303 -6.22 39.21 -16.13
CA THR A 303 -6.57 37.82 -16.42
C THR A 303 -5.93 36.89 -15.40
N SER A 304 -6.52 35.72 -15.19
CA SER A 304 -5.91 34.69 -14.33
C SER A 304 -5.74 33.39 -15.09
N LYS A 305 -4.75 32.62 -14.67
CA LYS A 305 -4.43 31.32 -15.23
C LYS A 305 -3.98 30.40 -14.12
N ASP A 306 -4.49 29.14 -14.16
CA ASP A 306 -4.14 28.11 -13.21
C ASP A 306 -3.20 27.08 -13.83
N LYS A 307 -2.33 26.53 -13.02
CA LYS A 307 -1.53 25.34 -13.28
C LYS A 307 -1.43 24.49 -12.03
N GLU A 308 -1.12 23.24 -12.20
CA GLU A 308 -0.97 22.29 -11.12
C GLU A 308 0.40 21.63 -11.15
N ILE A 309 0.89 21.26 -9.98
CA ILE A 309 2.06 20.41 -9.80
C ILE A 309 1.65 19.20 -8.94
N TYR A 310 1.96 18.01 -9.44
CA TYR A 310 1.76 16.78 -8.66
C TYR A 310 2.92 16.55 -7.73
N ILE A 311 2.62 16.26 -6.45
CA ILE A 311 3.58 16.04 -5.37
C ILE A 311 3.23 14.71 -4.73
N LYS A 312 4.22 13.83 -4.56
CA LYS A 312 4.09 12.56 -3.86
C LYS A 312 5.16 12.44 -2.78
N GLY A 313 4.74 12.00 -1.60
CA GLY A 313 5.60 11.75 -0.46
C GLY A 313 5.98 10.28 -0.32
N LYS A 314 7.05 10.05 0.45
CA LYS A 314 7.46 8.75 0.93
C LYS A 314 7.97 8.90 2.38
N ASN A 315 7.44 8.09 3.29
CA ASN A 315 7.83 8.03 4.71
C ASN A 315 7.67 9.35 5.48
N LEU A 316 6.80 10.26 5.03
CA LEU A 316 6.50 11.48 5.73
C LEU A 316 5.67 11.18 6.99
N THR A 317 6.06 11.76 8.12
CA THR A 317 5.31 11.70 9.40
C THR A 317 4.71 13.06 9.75
N THR A 318 5.20 14.13 9.12
CA THR A 318 4.70 15.49 9.25
C THR A 318 4.28 16.06 7.91
N ASP A 319 3.32 16.97 7.93
CA ASP A 319 2.81 17.63 6.72
C ASP A 319 3.90 18.50 6.05
N ILE A 320 3.78 18.67 4.74
CA ILE A 320 4.67 19.53 3.96
C ILE A 320 4.07 20.92 3.87
N THR A 321 4.84 21.93 4.26
CA THR A 321 4.49 23.34 4.07
C THR A 321 4.87 23.80 2.67
N ALA A 322 3.91 24.38 1.95
CA ALA A 322 4.10 25.02 0.64
C ALA A 322 4.08 26.53 0.79
N LYS A 323 5.13 27.23 0.34
CA LYS A 323 5.27 28.69 0.45
C LYS A 323 5.83 29.31 -0.82
N LEU A 324 5.24 30.43 -1.24
CA LEU A 324 5.82 31.26 -2.31
C LEU A 324 6.86 32.21 -1.74
N LEU A 325 8.06 32.22 -2.32
CA LEU A 325 9.14 33.12 -2.03
C LEU A 325 9.28 34.13 -3.19
N ASN A 326 9.70 35.39 -2.89
CA ASN A 326 9.88 36.47 -3.87
C ASN A 326 8.55 36.82 -4.59
N ASN A 327 7.42 36.67 -3.91
CA ASN A 327 6.08 37.00 -4.42
C ASN A 327 5.60 38.37 -3.89
N ASP A 328 6.48 39.39 -3.97
CA ASP A 328 6.23 40.73 -3.40
C ASP A 328 5.05 41.44 -4.08
N SER A 329 4.80 41.13 -5.35
CA SER A 329 3.65 41.68 -6.09
C SER A 329 2.31 41.03 -5.66
N GLY A 330 2.34 39.84 -5.01
CA GLY A 330 1.16 39.10 -4.68
C GLY A 330 0.41 38.52 -5.89
N ASP A 331 1.08 38.45 -7.06
CA ASP A 331 0.46 38.02 -8.32
C ASP A 331 0.25 36.49 -8.40
N PHE A 332 0.90 35.71 -7.54
CA PHE A 332 0.70 34.25 -7.45
C PHE A 332 0.03 33.89 -6.14
N SER A 333 -0.81 32.84 -6.19
CA SER A 333 -1.41 32.23 -5.02
C SER A 333 -1.41 30.70 -5.12
N LEU A 334 -1.48 30.03 -3.97
CA LEU A 334 -1.56 28.56 -3.85
C LEU A 334 -2.96 28.16 -3.44
N GLY A 335 -3.45 27.05 -3.98
CA GLY A 335 -4.72 26.44 -3.58
C GLY A 335 -4.72 25.93 -2.14
N MET A 336 -3.54 25.52 -1.65
CA MET A 336 -3.32 25.16 -0.24
C MET A 336 -1.86 25.44 0.15
N SER A 337 -1.62 25.67 1.45
CA SER A 337 -0.29 25.92 2.01
C SER A 337 0.22 24.79 2.89
N ASN A 338 -0.64 23.84 3.24
CA ASN A 338 -0.32 22.64 4.02
C ASN A 338 -0.76 21.42 3.24
N LEU A 339 0.17 20.49 3.00
CA LEU A 339 -0.03 19.27 2.25
C LEU A 339 0.05 18.09 3.23
N PRO A 340 -1.08 17.39 3.50
CA PRO A 340 -1.12 16.34 4.51
C PRO A 340 -0.19 15.18 4.17
N ALA A 341 0.67 14.78 5.11
CA ALA A 341 1.61 13.66 4.95
C ALA A 341 0.92 12.36 4.52
N HIS A 342 -0.26 12.08 5.10
CA HIS A 342 -1.02 10.87 4.76
C HIS A 342 -1.44 10.85 3.28
N GLU A 343 -1.94 11.96 2.73
CA GLU A 343 -2.33 12.05 1.33
C GLU A 343 -1.12 11.95 0.41
N LEU A 344 -0.04 12.66 0.75
CA LEU A 344 1.20 12.61 -0.02
C LEU A 344 1.78 11.19 -0.09
N ASN A 345 1.82 10.48 1.04
CA ASN A 345 2.35 9.10 1.10
C ASN A 345 1.48 8.08 0.35
N THR A 346 0.17 8.31 0.23
CA THR A 346 -0.77 7.35 -0.37
C THR A 346 -0.99 7.63 -1.85
N THR A 347 -1.75 8.66 -2.18
CA THR A 347 -2.15 9.00 -3.56
C THR A 347 -1.30 10.08 -4.19
N GLY A 348 -0.59 10.89 -3.37
CA GLY A 348 -0.05 12.16 -3.80
C GLY A 348 -1.15 13.22 -3.93
N THR A 349 -0.76 14.46 -4.21
CA THR A 349 -1.67 15.61 -4.30
C THR A 349 -1.29 16.52 -5.45
N ASN A 350 -2.29 17.07 -6.15
CA ASN A 350 -2.11 18.18 -7.10
C ASN A 350 -2.24 19.51 -6.35
N LEU A 351 -1.16 20.27 -6.30
CA LEU A 351 -1.16 21.63 -5.78
C LEU A 351 -1.46 22.61 -6.91
N ALA A 352 -2.60 23.30 -6.81
CA ALA A 352 -2.98 24.35 -7.73
C ALA A 352 -2.20 25.64 -7.45
N ILE A 353 -1.77 26.31 -8.52
CA ILE A 353 -1.07 27.60 -8.49
C ILE A 353 -1.79 28.53 -9.44
N THR A 354 -2.28 29.64 -8.94
CA THR A 354 -2.97 30.66 -9.72
C THR A 354 -2.04 31.86 -9.95
N PHE A 355 -1.94 32.30 -11.20
CA PHE A 355 -1.26 33.54 -11.59
C PHE A 355 -2.31 34.59 -12.00
N SER A 356 -2.47 35.67 -11.21
CA SER A 356 -3.45 36.74 -11.38
C SER A 356 -2.79 38.12 -11.30
N PRO A 357 -2.01 38.50 -12.30
CA PRO A 357 -1.23 39.76 -12.24
C PRO A 357 -2.06 40.98 -12.53
N ARG A 358 -1.66 42.10 -11.89
CA ARG A 358 -2.30 43.43 -12.01
C ARG A 358 -1.51 44.43 -12.84
N SER A 359 -0.28 44.14 -13.16
CA SER A 359 0.61 45.04 -13.92
C SER A 359 1.50 44.28 -14.88
N ILE A 360 1.90 44.98 -15.96
CA ILE A 360 2.81 44.43 -16.98
C ILE A 360 4.19 44.08 -16.40
N GLY A 361 4.87 43.13 -17.07
CA GLY A 361 6.24 42.72 -16.75
C GLY A 361 6.36 41.23 -16.41
N THR A 362 7.59 40.80 -16.28
CA THR A 362 7.88 39.39 -15.94
C THR A 362 7.89 39.20 -14.42
N ARG A 363 7.34 38.08 -13.99
CA ARG A 363 7.33 37.62 -12.60
C ARG A 363 8.09 36.31 -12.51
N ASN A 364 8.96 36.24 -11.51
CA ASN A 364 9.68 35.01 -11.14
C ASN A 364 9.53 34.81 -9.63
N VAL A 365 8.97 33.69 -9.24
CA VAL A 365 8.79 33.33 -7.83
C VAL A 365 9.27 31.90 -7.62
N THR A 366 9.53 31.53 -6.39
CA THR A 366 9.90 30.18 -6.01
C THR A 366 8.83 29.58 -5.13
N LEU A 367 8.28 28.43 -5.51
CA LEU A 367 7.50 27.59 -4.62
C LEU A 367 8.47 26.74 -3.82
N ARG A 368 8.49 26.92 -2.51
CA ARG A 368 9.25 26.11 -1.57
C ARG A 368 8.35 25.11 -0.86
N LEU A 369 8.73 23.85 -0.94
CA LEU A 369 8.12 22.75 -0.18
C LEU A 369 9.10 22.37 0.93
N SER A 370 8.65 22.38 2.19
CA SER A 370 9.53 22.14 3.34
C SER A 370 8.83 21.43 4.49
N SER A 371 9.60 20.70 5.27
CA SER A 371 9.26 20.08 6.54
C SER A 371 10.55 19.85 7.33
N ASP A 372 10.46 19.76 8.65
CA ASP A 372 11.63 19.53 9.53
C ASP A 372 12.22 18.11 9.33
N GLU A 373 11.50 17.19 8.72
CA GLU A 373 11.97 15.82 8.46
C GLU A 373 12.63 15.65 7.08
N LEU A 374 12.51 16.62 6.18
CA LEU A 374 13.22 16.59 4.90
C LEU A 374 14.67 17.04 5.08
N SER A 375 15.60 16.34 4.41
CA SER A 375 17.03 16.70 4.44
C SER A 375 17.32 18.10 3.88
N ALA A 376 16.49 18.59 2.96
CA ALA A 376 16.52 19.94 2.41
C ALA A 376 15.13 20.29 1.84
N PRO A 377 14.77 21.60 1.81
CA PRO A 377 13.58 22.04 1.09
C PRO A 377 13.68 21.76 -0.41
N VAL A 378 12.53 21.53 -1.05
CA VAL A 378 12.45 21.39 -2.51
C VAL A 378 11.91 22.69 -3.09
N ASP A 379 12.69 23.33 -3.97
CA ASP A 379 12.38 24.59 -4.61
C ASP A 379 11.98 24.39 -6.07
N ILE A 380 10.85 24.97 -6.48
CA ILE A 380 10.29 24.92 -7.83
C ILE A 380 10.24 26.35 -8.37
N THR A 381 10.84 26.59 -9.54
CA THR A 381 10.82 27.89 -10.19
C THR A 381 9.48 28.10 -10.90
N ILE A 382 8.83 29.24 -10.64
CA ILE A 382 7.58 29.65 -11.29
C ILE A 382 7.81 30.97 -12.02
N SER A 383 7.38 31.05 -13.27
CA SER A 383 7.51 32.27 -14.08
C SER A 383 6.24 32.56 -14.90
N GLY A 384 6.00 33.84 -15.12
CA GLY A 384 4.96 34.34 -16.02
C GLY A 384 5.26 35.74 -16.49
N THR A 385 4.85 36.08 -17.71
CA THR A 385 5.05 37.42 -18.29
C THR A 385 3.70 38.05 -18.61
N VAL A 386 3.51 39.26 -18.14
CA VAL A 386 2.26 40.01 -18.29
C VAL A 386 2.43 41.05 -19.37
N LEU A 387 1.54 41.00 -20.33
CA LEU A 387 1.47 41.97 -21.44
C LEU A 387 0.16 42.79 -21.36
N LEU A 388 0.10 43.94 -22.03
CA LEU A 388 -1.13 44.70 -22.11
C LEU A 388 -2.23 43.90 -22.81
N SER A 389 -3.43 43.94 -22.26
CA SER A 389 -4.62 43.25 -22.83
C SER A 389 -5.29 44.08 -23.94
N ASP A 390 -4.91 45.33 -24.15
CA ASP A 390 -5.52 46.21 -25.14
C ASP A 390 -4.97 45.98 -26.56
N ALA A 391 -5.81 45.46 -27.43
CA ALA A 391 -5.49 45.18 -28.84
C ALA A 391 -5.05 46.41 -29.65
N SER A 392 -5.37 47.62 -29.18
CA SER A 392 -4.96 48.85 -29.86
C SER A 392 -3.46 49.12 -29.78
N TYR A 393 -2.75 48.39 -28.92
CA TYR A 393 -1.31 48.54 -28.70
C TYR A 393 -0.49 47.28 -29.07
N LEU A 394 -1.01 46.45 -29.98
CA LEU A 394 -0.24 45.29 -30.44
C LEU A 394 1.10 45.75 -31.03
N ARG A 395 2.17 45.23 -30.43
CA ARG A 395 3.55 45.55 -30.90
C ARG A 395 4.37 44.29 -30.95
N ILE A 396 5.28 44.23 -31.89
CA ILE A 396 6.36 43.24 -31.86
C ILE A 396 7.42 43.79 -30.92
N ILE A 397 7.71 43.07 -29.84
CA ILE A 397 8.71 43.43 -28.82
C ILE A 397 10.06 42.73 -29.10
N ASP A 398 11.11 43.23 -28.46
CA ASP A 398 12.48 42.68 -28.57
C ASP A 398 13.13 42.83 -29.97
N ILE A 399 12.64 43.76 -30.77
CA ILE A 399 13.28 44.12 -32.04
C ILE A 399 14.33 45.21 -31.84
N LYS A 400 15.54 44.94 -32.26
CA LYS A 400 16.60 45.96 -32.40
C LYS A 400 16.36 46.74 -33.67
N SER A 401 16.78 48.00 -33.68
CA SER A 401 16.73 48.88 -34.87
C SER A 401 17.61 48.38 -36.03
N THR A 402 18.60 47.57 -35.76
CA THR A 402 19.51 47.00 -36.74
C THR A 402 20.02 45.66 -36.30
N TYR A 403 20.18 44.72 -37.25
CA TYR A 403 20.74 43.41 -37.08
C TYR A 403 21.90 43.16 -38.06
N LYS A 404 22.91 42.42 -37.62
CA LYS A 404 24.01 41.97 -38.49
C LYS A 404 23.73 40.55 -38.94
N LYS A 405 24.26 40.13 -40.08
CA LYS A 405 24.09 38.76 -40.59
C LYS A 405 24.66 37.69 -39.67
N SER A 406 25.56 38.08 -38.76
CA SER A 406 26.16 37.19 -37.73
C SER A 406 25.36 37.14 -36.42
N ASP A 407 24.27 37.90 -36.27
CA ASP A 407 23.46 37.87 -35.05
C ASP A 407 22.70 36.56 -34.96
N GLU A 408 22.43 36.06 -33.75
CA GLU A 408 21.58 34.92 -33.51
C GLU A 408 20.17 35.18 -34.08
N PRO A 409 19.43 34.10 -34.46
CA PRO A 409 18.07 34.23 -34.95
C PRO A 409 17.18 35.03 -34.00
N VAL A 410 16.48 36.02 -34.50
CA VAL A 410 15.61 36.89 -33.70
C VAL A 410 14.29 36.16 -33.44
N ARG A 411 13.93 36.05 -32.16
CA ARG A 411 12.61 35.56 -31.74
C ARG A 411 11.67 36.76 -31.65
N LEU A 412 10.72 36.86 -32.58
CA LEU A 412 9.68 37.88 -32.53
C LEU A 412 8.61 37.46 -31.53
N MET A 413 8.28 38.36 -30.63
CA MET A 413 7.24 38.17 -29.62
C MET A 413 6.22 39.29 -29.69
N LEU A 414 4.96 38.97 -29.44
CA LEU A 414 3.91 39.97 -29.30
C LEU A 414 3.81 40.40 -27.84
N ASN A 415 3.41 41.65 -27.62
CA ASN A 415 3.11 42.18 -26.30
C ASN A 415 1.78 41.67 -25.71
N MET A 416 1.10 40.81 -26.44
CA MET A 416 -0.22 40.29 -26.07
C MET A 416 -0.30 38.80 -26.38
N ASN A 417 -1.08 38.04 -25.59
CA ASN A 417 -1.36 36.63 -25.84
C ASN A 417 -2.61 36.47 -26.72
N LEU A 418 -2.43 36.59 -28.03
CA LEU A 418 -3.50 36.45 -29.02
C LEU A 418 -3.30 35.20 -29.85
N ASP A 419 -4.41 34.60 -30.37
CA ASP A 419 -4.34 33.58 -31.42
C ASP A 419 -3.93 34.26 -32.74
N THR A 420 -2.63 34.25 -33.02
CA THR A 420 -2.03 35.01 -34.11
C THR A 420 -1.45 34.07 -35.18
N GLN A 421 -1.49 34.55 -36.42
CA GLN A 421 -0.79 33.94 -37.55
C GLN A 421 0.20 34.96 -38.15
N TRP A 422 1.47 34.57 -38.18
CA TRP A 422 2.51 35.35 -38.82
C TRP A 422 2.45 35.17 -40.36
N THR A 423 2.57 36.26 -41.04
CA THR A 423 2.73 36.27 -42.50
C THR A 423 3.89 37.13 -42.93
N VAL A 424 4.59 36.73 -43.98
CA VAL A 424 5.57 37.54 -44.70
C VAL A 424 5.08 37.68 -46.13
N ASP A 425 4.92 38.92 -46.60
CA ASP A 425 4.34 39.22 -47.92
C ASP A 425 3.02 38.50 -48.18
N GLY A 426 2.18 38.46 -47.14
CA GLY A 426 0.86 37.82 -47.21
C GLY A 426 0.84 36.28 -47.20
N LYS A 427 1.98 35.62 -47.09
CA LYS A 427 2.08 34.17 -46.97
C LYS A 427 2.31 33.76 -45.53
N PRO A 428 1.67 32.69 -45.03
CA PRO A 428 1.92 32.17 -43.69
C PRO A 428 3.40 31.82 -43.48
N ALA A 429 3.96 32.24 -42.33
CA ALA A 429 5.35 32.00 -41.98
C ALA A 429 5.43 31.42 -40.56
N THR A 430 6.17 30.33 -40.41
CA THR A 430 6.49 29.73 -39.11
C THR A 430 7.87 30.17 -38.60
N HIS A 431 8.73 30.63 -39.53
CA HIS A 431 10.06 31.20 -39.25
C HIS A 431 10.35 32.39 -40.15
N LEU A 432 10.90 33.42 -39.58
CA LEU A 432 11.45 34.58 -40.30
C LEU A 432 12.97 34.46 -40.30
N THR A 433 13.57 34.38 -41.49
CA THR A 433 15.04 34.41 -41.60
C THR A 433 15.52 35.87 -41.47
N HIS A 434 16.71 36.03 -40.95
CA HIS A 434 17.36 37.36 -40.76
C HIS A 434 17.34 38.26 -42.00
N SER A 435 17.60 37.70 -43.19
CA SER A 435 17.60 38.44 -44.45
C SER A 435 16.22 38.93 -44.89
N ARG A 436 15.13 38.26 -44.46
CA ARG A 436 13.76 38.67 -44.79
C ARG A 436 13.22 39.81 -43.90
N LEU A 437 13.64 39.86 -42.64
CA LEU A 437 13.26 40.95 -41.73
C LEU A 437 13.76 42.31 -42.17
N LEU A 438 14.84 42.36 -42.95
CA LEU A 438 15.46 43.63 -43.45
C LEU A 438 14.81 44.14 -44.74
N THR A 439 14.10 43.31 -45.51
CA THR A 439 13.60 43.62 -46.82
C THR A 439 12.09 43.43 -47.01
N GLU A 440 11.42 42.77 -46.08
CA GLU A 440 10.00 42.40 -46.20
C GLU A 440 9.19 42.92 -45.02
N GLN A 441 7.94 43.34 -45.27
CA GLN A 441 7.03 43.77 -44.20
C GLN A 441 6.48 42.52 -43.50
N ALA A 442 6.78 42.36 -42.22
CA ALA A 442 6.16 41.36 -41.38
C ALA A 442 4.76 41.82 -40.96
N ARG A 443 3.79 40.93 -41.11
CA ARG A 443 2.39 41.20 -40.75
C ARG A 443 1.90 40.15 -39.78
N CYS A 444 1.27 40.58 -38.71
CA CYS A 444 0.59 39.73 -37.78
C CYS A 444 -0.93 39.93 -37.87
N VAL A 445 -1.68 38.87 -37.87
CA VAL A 445 -3.14 38.87 -37.90
C VAL A 445 -3.68 38.28 -36.62
N ASP A 446 -4.47 39.04 -35.89
CA ASP A 446 -5.29 38.55 -34.80
C ASP A 446 -6.52 37.85 -35.38
N LYS A 447 -6.55 36.52 -35.27
CA LYS A 447 -7.65 35.73 -35.79
C LYS A 447 -8.94 35.91 -35.01
N SER A 448 -8.86 36.25 -33.71
CA SER A 448 -10.05 36.42 -32.87
C SER A 448 -10.80 37.73 -33.19
N ALA A 449 -10.07 38.79 -33.55
CA ALA A 449 -10.62 40.13 -33.85
C ALA A 449 -10.69 40.44 -35.33
N ASN A 450 -10.23 39.57 -36.23
CA ASN A 450 -10.09 39.78 -37.67
C ASN A 450 -9.39 41.07 -38.02
N LYS A 451 -8.41 41.50 -37.23
CA LYS A 451 -7.61 42.74 -37.36
C LYS A 451 -6.21 42.43 -37.88
N ASN A 452 -5.70 43.32 -38.71
CA ASN A 452 -4.37 43.25 -39.28
C ASN A 452 -3.49 44.35 -38.66
N TYR A 453 -2.29 43.98 -38.26
CA TYR A 453 -1.30 44.90 -37.71
C TYR A 453 -0.03 44.87 -38.58
N TYR A 454 0.52 46.05 -38.86
CA TYR A 454 1.70 46.23 -39.69
C TYR A 454 2.81 46.86 -38.86
N GLN A 455 4.00 46.40 -39.07
CA GLN A 455 5.20 47.11 -38.60
C GLN A 455 5.78 47.89 -39.79
N SER A 456 5.87 49.20 -39.67
CA SER A 456 6.57 50.07 -40.61
C SER A 456 8.04 50.12 -40.31
#